data_032c6394ef1e2716ad2630dfc63b6767
#
_entry.id   032c6394ef1e2716ad2630dfc63b6767
#
_cell.length_a   1.000
_cell.length_b   1.000
_cell.length_c   1.000
_cell.angle_alpha   90.00
_cell.angle_beta   90.00
_cell.angle_gamma   90.00
#
_symmetry.space_group_name_H-M   'P 1'
#
loop_
_entity.id
_entity.type
_entity.pdbx_description
1 polymer ?
#
loop_
_entity_poly.entity_id
_entity_poly.type
_entity_poly.pdbx_seq_one_letter_code
_entity_poly.pdbx_strand_id
1 'polypeptide(L)'
;MAKILGIDLGTTNSAMAVMEGSEPEILVNAEGDRTTPSVEGFRKDGERVVGKAAKNQAVTNPENTVSSVKRFIGRSFDETPEEQKTVSYKVQKGKDGRAVIDIDGKDYTPEEISAMVLQKLKTDAEKQVGQPITQAVITVPAYFNDAQRQATKDAGKIAGLEVLRIINEPTAAALAYGLDKVDHDEKILVFDLGGGTFDVSVLELGDGVFEVASTAGDNHLGGDDWDQRIIDWMADKFQAENGIDLRKDPMALQRLKEAAEKAKMELSSTTQTNINLPFITADASGPKHLDLTLTRAEFERITKDLLDRCKKPVEQALKDAGLKMGEVDEVILVGGSTRMPAVQELVKTLTGKAPNMSVNPDEVVAMGAAVQGGVLAGDVQGILLLDVTPLSLGVETMGGVMTKMIERNTTIPTRKTEIYSTAADNQTSVEVHVLQGEREMAAGNKTLGRFQLTGIPAARRGVPQIEVTFDIDANGIVNVSAKDLGTGKQQQITISGSTALSDDEVDRMVKDAEQHAEEDAARKEEAEVRNNADALVNATQQTLDELGDKVPADAKTQAEEAIAEAKTALEGTDIDAIKAATEKIQQAGYKLAEVVYSTEGAAAGAQAAAAETAPADDTIEADYEVVDDEKEGK
;
A
#
# COMPACT_ATOMS: atom_id res chain seq x y z
N MET A 1 -11.05 23.77 2.77
CA MET A 1 -9.67 23.62 3.27
C MET A 1 -8.98 22.61 2.38
N ALA A 2 -7.65 22.62 2.28
CA ALA A 2 -6.92 21.59 1.55
C ALA A 2 -7.12 20.24 2.27
N LYS A 3 -7.51 19.20 1.54
CA LYS A 3 -7.66 17.84 2.08
C LYS A 3 -6.29 17.22 2.29
N ILE A 4 -6.08 16.57 3.43
CA ILE A 4 -4.90 15.74 3.71
C ILE A 4 -5.26 14.30 3.39
N LEU A 5 -4.46 13.64 2.58
CA LEU A 5 -4.69 12.26 2.18
C LEU A 5 -4.11 11.30 3.22
N GLY A 6 -4.94 10.47 3.81
CA GLY A 6 -4.51 9.31 4.60
C GLY A 6 -4.22 8.13 3.68
N ILE A 7 -3.02 7.58 3.75
CA ILE A 7 -2.59 6.49 2.87
C ILE A 7 -2.09 5.32 3.71
N ASP A 8 -2.68 4.17 3.49
CA ASP A 8 -2.10 2.88 3.81
C ASP A 8 -1.27 2.40 2.62
N LEU A 9 0.06 2.46 2.73
CA LEU A 9 0.98 1.95 1.72
C LEU A 9 1.32 0.49 2.02
N GLY A 10 0.41 -0.42 1.72
CA GLY A 10 0.56 -1.84 2.02
C GLY A 10 1.52 -2.59 1.09
N THR A 11 2.04 -3.74 1.55
CA THR A 11 2.95 -4.60 0.75
C THR A 11 2.25 -5.14 -0.49
N THR A 12 0.99 -5.58 -0.37
CA THR A 12 0.22 -6.22 -1.44
C THR A 12 -0.83 -5.28 -2.02
N ASN A 13 -1.55 -4.57 -1.16
CA ASN A 13 -2.57 -3.60 -1.54
C ASN A 13 -2.42 -2.33 -0.72
N SER A 14 -2.72 -1.19 -1.33
CA SER A 14 -2.76 0.12 -0.69
C SER A 14 -4.18 0.66 -0.67
N ALA A 15 -4.49 1.50 0.33
CA ALA A 15 -5.79 2.15 0.47
C ALA A 15 -5.60 3.64 0.75
N MET A 16 -6.62 4.43 0.46
CA MET A 16 -6.60 5.88 0.67
C MET A 16 -7.92 6.38 1.25
N ALA A 17 -7.82 7.39 2.11
CA ALA A 17 -8.96 8.00 2.77
C ALA A 17 -8.75 9.49 2.98
N VAL A 18 -9.83 10.22 3.15
CA VAL A 18 -9.83 11.64 3.55
C VAL A 18 -10.85 11.87 4.65
N MET A 19 -10.71 12.97 5.38
CA MET A 19 -11.78 13.41 6.27
C MET A 19 -12.91 14.09 5.47
N GLU A 20 -14.13 13.61 5.65
CA GLU A 20 -15.36 14.28 5.23
C GLU A 20 -16.14 14.71 6.49
N GLY A 21 -16.07 16.01 6.79
CA GLY A 21 -16.56 16.51 8.08
C GLY A 21 -15.78 15.89 9.25
N SER A 22 -16.47 15.19 10.15
CA SER A 22 -15.88 14.51 11.32
C SER A 22 -15.54 13.04 11.10
N GLU A 23 -15.88 12.47 9.92
CA GLU A 23 -15.71 11.03 9.65
C GLU A 23 -14.65 10.78 8.57
N PRO A 24 -13.84 9.72 8.69
CA PRO A 24 -12.93 9.30 7.65
C PRO A 24 -13.68 8.52 6.56
N GLU A 25 -13.50 8.91 5.31
CA GLU A 25 -14.10 8.26 4.15
C GLU A 25 -13.03 7.61 3.27
N ILE A 26 -13.20 6.31 2.96
CA ILE A 26 -12.36 5.59 2.00
C ILE A 26 -12.68 6.06 0.58
N LEU A 27 -11.64 6.47 -0.12
CA LEU A 27 -11.73 6.81 -1.53
C LEU A 27 -11.57 5.56 -2.40
N VAL A 28 -12.34 5.50 -3.49
CA VAL A 28 -12.20 4.45 -4.51
C VAL A 28 -11.18 4.86 -5.55
N ASN A 29 -10.49 3.89 -6.14
CA ASN A 29 -9.57 4.15 -7.23
C ASN A 29 -10.31 4.34 -8.57
N ALA A 30 -9.59 4.63 -9.65
CA ALA A 30 -10.17 4.83 -10.98
C ALA A 30 -10.88 3.58 -11.53
N GLU A 31 -10.54 2.42 -11.03
CA GLU A 31 -11.15 1.13 -11.38
C GLU A 31 -12.40 0.80 -10.54
N GLY A 32 -12.76 1.67 -9.58
CA GLY A 32 -13.92 1.51 -8.69
C GLY A 32 -13.67 0.61 -7.48
N ASP A 33 -12.43 0.19 -7.26
CA ASP A 33 -12.05 -0.65 -6.12
C ASP A 33 -11.64 0.24 -4.91
N ARG A 34 -11.90 -0.22 -3.69
CA ARG A 34 -11.55 0.49 -2.44
C ARG A 34 -10.08 0.31 -2.03
N THR A 35 -9.41 -0.65 -2.65
CA THR A 35 -7.96 -0.88 -2.51
C THR A 35 -7.30 -0.94 -3.87
N THR A 36 -6.04 -0.54 -3.94
CA THR A 36 -5.23 -0.57 -5.15
C THR A 36 -4.09 -1.56 -4.95
N PRO A 37 -3.90 -2.55 -5.83
CA PRO A 37 -2.73 -3.42 -5.77
C PRO A 37 -1.42 -2.61 -5.78
N SER A 38 -0.51 -2.88 -4.85
CA SER A 38 0.82 -2.26 -4.78
C SER A 38 1.75 -2.93 -5.79
N VAL A 39 1.39 -2.80 -7.06
CA VAL A 39 2.07 -3.45 -8.19
C VAL A 39 2.32 -2.42 -9.28
N GLU A 40 3.55 -2.43 -9.80
CA GLU A 40 4.03 -1.57 -10.86
C GLU A 40 4.42 -2.40 -12.08
N GLY A 41 4.01 -2.00 -13.27
CA GLY A 41 4.28 -2.70 -14.52
C GLY A 41 4.94 -1.78 -15.55
N PHE A 42 6.00 -2.27 -16.19
CA PHE A 42 6.71 -1.58 -17.26
C PHE A 42 6.46 -2.31 -18.57
N ARG A 43 5.79 -1.66 -19.51
CA ARG A 43 5.48 -2.22 -20.82
C ARG A 43 6.63 -2.00 -21.81
N LYS A 44 6.67 -2.82 -22.84
CA LYS A 44 7.71 -2.76 -23.88
C LYS A 44 7.75 -1.44 -24.67
N ASP A 45 6.64 -0.75 -24.75
CA ASP A 45 6.50 0.58 -25.37
C ASP A 45 6.93 1.73 -24.46
N GLY A 46 7.37 1.42 -23.22
CA GLY A 46 7.80 2.38 -22.22
C GLY A 46 6.66 2.92 -21.36
N GLU A 47 5.41 2.46 -21.59
CA GLU A 47 4.28 2.80 -20.73
C GLU A 47 4.45 2.18 -19.34
N ARG A 48 4.14 2.97 -18.30
CA ARG A 48 4.04 2.51 -16.92
C ARG A 48 2.58 2.34 -16.53
N VAL A 49 2.29 1.24 -15.88
CA VAL A 49 0.94 0.94 -15.36
C VAL A 49 1.04 0.56 -13.89
N VAL A 50 0.08 0.99 -13.09
CA VAL A 50 0.04 0.76 -11.64
C VAL A 50 -1.27 0.10 -11.25
N GLY A 51 -1.25 -0.69 -10.18
CA GLY A 51 -2.44 -1.28 -9.60
C GLY A 51 -2.92 -2.49 -10.38
N LYS A 52 -4.22 -2.57 -10.64
CA LYS A 52 -4.90 -3.70 -11.28
C LYS A 52 -4.36 -3.98 -12.69
N ALA A 53 -4.05 -2.93 -13.46
CA ALA A 53 -3.49 -3.07 -14.80
C ALA A 53 -2.10 -3.72 -14.76
N ALA A 54 -1.25 -3.32 -13.80
CA ALA A 54 0.06 -3.93 -13.58
C ALA A 54 -0.08 -5.38 -13.08
N LYS A 55 -0.96 -5.65 -12.14
CA LYS A 55 -1.22 -7.02 -11.64
C LYS A 55 -1.67 -7.94 -12.78
N ASN A 56 -2.52 -7.47 -13.67
CA ASN A 56 -3.01 -8.27 -14.81
C ASN A 56 -1.92 -8.61 -15.84
N GLN A 57 -0.90 -7.75 -16.02
CA GLN A 57 0.20 -8.07 -16.94
C GLN A 57 1.26 -8.99 -16.34
N ALA A 58 1.29 -9.20 -15.03
CA ALA A 58 2.32 -9.96 -14.34
C ALA A 58 2.52 -11.38 -14.91
N VAL A 59 1.45 -12.03 -15.38
CA VAL A 59 1.52 -13.36 -16.02
C VAL A 59 2.32 -13.34 -17.32
N THR A 60 2.16 -12.28 -18.13
CA THR A 60 2.75 -12.19 -19.47
C THR A 60 4.07 -11.41 -19.48
N ASN A 61 4.34 -10.64 -18.44
CA ASN A 61 5.53 -9.79 -18.30
C ASN A 61 6.05 -9.78 -16.85
N PRO A 62 6.34 -10.98 -16.25
CA PRO A 62 6.70 -11.08 -14.83
C PRO A 62 8.02 -10.38 -14.48
N GLU A 63 9.00 -10.35 -15.40
CA GLU A 63 10.32 -9.75 -15.16
C GLU A 63 10.26 -8.22 -15.08
N ASN A 64 9.27 -7.59 -15.73
CA ASN A 64 9.04 -6.15 -15.72
C ASN A 64 7.78 -5.75 -14.95
N THR A 65 7.34 -6.59 -14.02
CA THR A 65 6.23 -6.31 -13.11
C THR A 65 6.69 -6.47 -11.66
N VAL A 66 6.72 -5.35 -10.95
CA VAL A 66 7.24 -5.25 -9.58
C VAL A 66 6.08 -5.34 -8.59
N SER A 67 6.16 -6.29 -7.68
CA SER A 67 5.22 -6.48 -6.56
C SER A 67 5.99 -6.63 -5.25
N SER A 68 5.33 -6.45 -4.11
CA SER A 68 5.91 -6.61 -2.76
C SER A 68 7.18 -5.78 -2.53
N VAL A 69 7.31 -4.63 -3.20
CA VAL A 69 8.50 -3.76 -3.15
C VAL A 69 8.77 -3.22 -1.74
N LYS A 70 7.74 -3.12 -0.90
CA LYS A 70 7.84 -2.69 0.49
C LYS A 70 8.78 -3.59 1.32
N ARG A 71 9.00 -4.85 0.91
CA ARG A 71 9.97 -5.76 1.54
C ARG A 71 11.44 -5.35 1.31
N PHE A 72 11.71 -4.47 0.33
CA PHE A 72 13.05 -3.98 -0.01
C PHE A 72 13.29 -2.52 0.43
N ILE A 73 12.22 -1.76 0.71
CA ILE A 73 12.31 -0.34 1.02
C ILE A 73 13.20 -0.08 2.25
N GLY A 74 14.15 0.85 2.12
CA GLY A 74 15.08 1.22 3.18
C GLY A 74 16.05 0.09 3.59
N ARG A 75 16.27 -0.93 2.74
CA ARG A 75 17.13 -2.09 3.03
C ARG A 75 18.25 -2.23 2.02
N SER A 76 19.40 -2.71 2.49
CA SER A 76 20.51 -3.05 1.62
C SER A 76 20.25 -4.37 0.88
N PHE A 77 20.95 -4.57 -0.25
CA PHE A 77 20.87 -5.81 -1.02
C PHE A 77 21.21 -7.05 -0.18
N ASP A 78 22.24 -6.94 0.67
CA ASP A 78 22.73 -8.03 1.50
C ASP A 78 21.78 -8.40 2.65
N GLU A 79 20.82 -7.52 2.99
CA GLU A 79 19.77 -7.76 4.00
C GLU A 79 18.52 -8.46 3.44
N THR A 80 18.43 -8.69 2.12
CA THR A 80 17.21 -9.18 1.47
C THR A 80 17.39 -10.49 0.68
N PRO A 81 18.25 -11.46 1.11
CA PRO A 81 18.56 -12.65 0.32
C PRO A 81 17.35 -13.59 0.16
N GLU A 82 16.44 -13.62 1.12
CA GLU A 82 15.25 -14.48 1.04
C GLU A 82 14.18 -13.84 0.15
N GLU A 83 13.94 -12.53 0.30
CA GLU A 83 12.99 -11.78 -0.51
C GLU A 83 13.35 -11.80 -2.01
N GLN A 84 14.65 -11.74 -2.33
CA GLN A 84 15.14 -11.82 -3.72
C GLN A 84 14.77 -13.15 -4.41
N LYS A 85 14.60 -14.24 -3.65
CA LYS A 85 14.21 -15.55 -4.18
C LYS A 85 12.72 -15.67 -4.48
N THR A 86 11.89 -14.80 -3.87
CA THR A 86 10.43 -14.89 -3.95
C THR A 86 9.83 -14.01 -5.04
N VAL A 87 10.60 -13.06 -5.58
CA VAL A 87 10.14 -12.14 -6.63
C VAL A 87 10.47 -12.66 -8.03
N SER A 88 9.71 -12.23 -9.04
CA SER A 88 9.91 -12.62 -10.44
C SER A 88 10.77 -11.64 -11.23
N TYR A 89 10.97 -10.45 -10.71
CA TYR A 89 11.83 -9.42 -11.29
C TYR A 89 13.25 -9.50 -10.71
N LYS A 90 14.18 -8.87 -11.39
CA LYS A 90 15.59 -8.91 -11.01
C LYS A 90 15.91 -7.84 -9.97
N VAL A 91 16.40 -8.27 -8.81
CA VAL A 91 16.95 -7.39 -7.78
C VAL A 91 18.48 -7.49 -7.83
N GLN A 92 19.15 -6.36 -7.77
CA GLN A 92 20.61 -6.29 -7.81
C GLN A 92 21.17 -5.28 -6.81
N LYS A 93 22.49 -5.34 -6.60
CA LYS A 93 23.16 -4.44 -5.66
C LYS A 93 23.48 -3.11 -6.35
N GLY A 94 22.88 -2.04 -5.89
CA GLY A 94 23.17 -0.67 -6.32
C GLY A 94 24.58 -0.21 -5.92
N LYS A 95 25.00 0.95 -6.43
CA LYS A 95 26.36 1.51 -6.23
C LYS A 95 26.73 1.74 -4.77
N ASP A 96 25.75 2.04 -3.95
CA ASP A 96 25.88 2.31 -2.50
C ASP A 96 25.45 1.13 -1.61
N GLY A 97 25.28 -0.06 -2.23
CA GLY A 97 24.91 -1.28 -1.52
C GLY A 97 23.41 -1.48 -1.31
N ARG A 98 22.55 -0.53 -1.75
CA ARG A 98 21.09 -0.66 -1.72
C ARG A 98 20.60 -1.79 -2.61
N ALA A 99 19.44 -2.36 -2.27
CA ALA A 99 18.69 -3.18 -3.20
C ALA A 99 18.07 -2.26 -4.27
N VAL A 100 18.30 -2.57 -5.56
CA VAL A 100 17.66 -1.88 -6.68
C VAL A 100 17.02 -2.90 -7.61
N ILE A 101 15.98 -2.49 -8.30
CA ILE A 101 15.21 -3.29 -9.23
C ILE A 101 15.68 -2.97 -10.64
N ASP A 102 16.18 -3.98 -11.36
CA ASP A 102 16.61 -3.85 -12.76
C ASP A 102 15.42 -4.11 -13.69
N ILE A 103 14.99 -3.08 -14.39
CA ILE A 103 13.96 -3.15 -15.42
C ILE A 103 14.59 -2.75 -16.76
N ASP A 104 14.77 -3.70 -17.66
CA ASP A 104 15.34 -3.51 -18.99
C ASP A 104 16.71 -2.77 -18.97
N GLY A 105 17.53 -3.02 -17.92
CA GLY A 105 18.85 -2.41 -17.73
C GLY A 105 18.83 -1.02 -17.11
N LYS A 106 17.67 -0.54 -16.64
CA LYS A 106 17.54 0.65 -15.81
C LYS A 106 17.26 0.26 -14.36
N ASP A 107 18.06 0.80 -13.44
CA ASP A 107 17.90 0.59 -12.01
C ASP A 107 16.84 1.53 -11.44
N TYR A 108 15.91 0.95 -10.69
CA TYR A 108 14.93 1.68 -9.88
C TYR A 108 15.11 1.36 -8.41
N THR A 109 15.03 2.37 -7.55
CA THR A 109 15.01 2.14 -6.11
C THR A 109 13.62 1.71 -5.64
N PRO A 110 13.51 0.99 -4.50
CA PRO A 110 12.21 0.68 -3.91
C PRO A 110 11.36 1.93 -3.61
N GLU A 111 12.02 3.05 -3.29
CA GLU A 111 11.38 4.35 -3.07
C GLU A 111 10.74 4.89 -4.35
N GLU A 112 11.43 4.81 -5.51
CA GLU A 112 10.87 5.21 -6.81
C GLU A 112 9.65 4.37 -7.18
N ILE A 113 9.71 3.05 -7.00
CA ILE A 113 8.59 2.15 -7.28
C ILE A 113 7.41 2.45 -6.33
N SER A 114 7.68 2.63 -5.04
CA SER A 114 6.63 3.01 -4.07
C SER A 114 6.01 4.36 -4.39
N ALA A 115 6.81 5.32 -4.87
CA ALA A 115 6.32 6.63 -5.28
C ALA A 115 5.35 6.55 -6.47
N MET A 116 5.54 5.63 -7.41
CA MET A 116 4.61 5.42 -8.52
C MET A 116 3.24 4.94 -8.02
N VAL A 117 3.21 4.06 -7.02
CA VAL A 117 1.96 3.66 -6.35
C VAL A 117 1.30 4.85 -5.67
N LEU A 118 2.08 5.64 -4.92
CA LEU A 118 1.59 6.84 -4.23
C LEU A 118 1.05 7.90 -5.21
N GLN A 119 1.69 8.08 -6.37
CA GLN A 119 1.21 8.97 -7.44
C GLN A 119 -0.14 8.54 -8.00
N LYS A 120 -0.34 7.22 -8.21
CA LYS A 120 -1.65 6.71 -8.64
C LYS A 120 -2.71 7.01 -7.59
N LEU A 121 -2.45 6.70 -6.32
CA LEU A 121 -3.40 6.98 -5.23
C LEU A 121 -3.74 8.48 -5.16
N LYS A 122 -2.73 9.35 -5.21
CA LYS A 122 -2.90 10.80 -5.27
C LYS A 122 -3.80 11.21 -6.44
N THR A 123 -3.48 10.75 -7.64
CA THR A 123 -4.22 11.10 -8.86
C THR A 123 -5.68 10.66 -8.79
N ASP A 124 -5.92 9.45 -8.28
CA ASP A 124 -7.27 8.92 -8.15
C ASP A 124 -8.06 9.66 -7.04
N ALA A 125 -7.40 10.00 -5.93
CA ALA A 125 -7.98 10.82 -4.87
C ALA A 125 -8.35 12.22 -5.37
N GLU A 126 -7.45 12.90 -6.10
CA GLU A 126 -7.70 14.23 -6.65
C GLU A 126 -8.91 14.26 -7.60
N LYS A 127 -9.09 13.21 -8.40
CA LYS A 127 -10.26 13.07 -9.29
C LYS A 127 -11.55 12.92 -8.51
N GLN A 128 -11.55 12.12 -7.44
CA GLN A 128 -12.75 11.90 -6.63
C GLN A 128 -13.10 13.12 -5.77
N VAL A 129 -12.10 13.74 -5.15
CA VAL A 129 -12.27 14.93 -4.28
C VAL A 129 -12.49 16.20 -5.10
N GLY A 130 -12.09 16.22 -6.38
CA GLY A 130 -12.25 17.37 -7.29
C GLY A 130 -11.33 18.56 -7.00
N GLN A 131 -10.23 18.34 -6.24
CA GLN A 131 -9.23 19.37 -5.95
C GLN A 131 -7.83 18.76 -5.81
N PRO A 132 -6.74 19.54 -6.04
CA PRO A 132 -5.39 19.07 -5.84
C PRO A 132 -5.13 18.65 -4.38
N ILE A 133 -4.36 17.57 -4.21
CA ILE A 133 -3.91 17.06 -2.92
C ILE A 133 -2.38 17.15 -2.89
N THR A 134 -1.87 17.95 -1.95
CA THR A 134 -0.42 18.18 -1.81
C THR A 134 0.16 17.60 -0.53
N GLN A 135 -0.68 17.19 0.42
CA GLN A 135 -0.28 16.76 1.76
C GLN A 135 -0.83 15.37 2.07
N ALA A 136 -0.04 14.57 2.77
CA ALA A 136 -0.45 13.23 3.17
C ALA A 136 0.07 12.83 4.55
N VAL A 137 -0.65 11.89 5.17
CA VAL A 137 -0.19 11.02 6.25
C VAL A 137 -0.04 9.62 5.67
N ILE A 138 1.15 9.03 5.79
CA ILE A 138 1.46 7.71 5.23
C ILE A 138 1.76 6.74 6.37
N THR A 139 1.25 5.52 6.27
CA THR A 139 1.47 4.50 7.30
C THR A 139 2.66 3.61 7.01
N VAL A 140 3.24 3.08 8.07
CA VAL A 140 4.32 2.09 8.04
C VAL A 140 4.07 1.02 9.09
N PRO A 141 4.59 -0.20 8.93
CA PRO A 141 4.60 -1.19 9.99
C PRO A 141 5.24 -0.64 11.26
N ALA A 142 4.69 -0.99 12.43
CA ALA A 142 5.20 -0.48 13.71
C ALA A 142 6.66 -0.87 13.93
N TYR A 143 7.05 -2.04 13.43
CA TYR A 143 8.40 -2.59 13.58
C TYR A 143 9.40 -2.15 12.48
N PHE A 144 9.00 -1.18 11.61
CA PHE A 144 9.94 -0.55 10.68
C PHE A 144 11.03 0.22 11.44
N ASN A 145 12.28 0.02 11.00
CA ASN A 145 13.39 0.81 11.48
C ASN A 145 13.41 2.22 10.86
N ASP A 146 14.31 3.06 11.35
CA ASP A 146 14.44 4.44 10.93
C ASP A 146 14.69 4.60 9.41
N ALA A 147 15.58 3.77 8.83
CA ALA A 147 15.87 3.80 7.39
C ALA A 147 14.63 3.50 6.54
N GLN A 148 13.79 2.54 6.95
CA GLN A 148 12.56 2.18 6.26
C GLN A 148 11.49 3.28 6.39
N ARG A 149 11.41 3.97 7.55
CA ARG A 149 10.52 5.12 7.76
C ARG A 149 10.93 6.30 6.90
N GLN A 150 12.23 6.63 6.87
CA GLN A 150 12.76 7.71 6.03
C GLN A 150 12.54 7.41 4.54
N ALA A 151 12.84 6.19 4.09
CA ALA A 151 12.62 5.76 2.71
C ALA A 151 11.13 5.87 2.29
N THR A 152 10.19 5.55 3.20
CA THR A 152 8.75 5.74 2.95
C THR A 152 8.39 7.22 2.83
N LYS A 153 8.99 8.09 3.68
CA LYS A 153 8.80 9.54 3.60
C LYS A 153 9.35 10.11 2.29
N ASP A 154 10.52 9.62 1.85
CA ASP A 154 11.14 10.01 0.58
C ASP A 154 10.29 9.56 -0.62
N ALA A 155 9.72 8.36 -0.59
CA ALA A 155 8.76 7.90 -1.60
C ALA A 155 7.55 8.85 -1.71
N GLY A 156 7.02 9.34 -0.58
CA GLY A 156 5.96 10.34 -0.56
C GLY A 156 6.39 11.66 -1.22
N LYS A 157 7.60 12.13 -0.91
CA LYS A 157 8.18 13.35 -1.51
C LYS A 157 8.38 13.19 -3.03
N ILE A 158 8.89 12.03 -3.48
CA ILE A 158 9.04 11.69 -4.91
C ILE A 158 7.68 11.68 -5.61
N ALA A 159 6.62 11.23 -4.93
CA ALA A 159 5.25 11.26 -5.44
C ALA A 159 4.63 12.67 -5.49
N GLY A 160 5.36 13.71 -5.07
CA GLY A 160 4.87 15.09 -5.02
C GLY A 160 3.90 15.33 -3.87
N LEU A 161 4.10 14.63 -2.74
CA LEU A 161 3.35 14.79 -1.50
C LEU A 161 4.24 15.34 -0.39
N GLU A 162 3.80 16.38 0.30
CA GLU A 162 4.34 16.77 1.59
C GLU A 162 3.85 15.76 2.65
N VAL A 163 4.76 14.90 3.13
CA VAL A 163 4.43 13.92 4.17
C VAL A 163 4.47 14.60 5.52
N LEU A 164 3.30 14.95 6.03
CA LEU A 164 3.13 15.63 7.32
C LEU A 164 3.47 14.72 8.50
N ARG A 165 3.13 13.44 8.37
CA ARG A 165 3.36 12.43 9.40
C ARG A 165 3.56 11.07 8.78
N ILE A 166 4.52 10.32 9.34
CA ILE A 166 4.58 8.85 9.24
C ILE A 166 3.95 8.30 10.51
N ILE A 167 2.98 7.41 10.38
CA ILE A 167 2.25 6.80 11.51
C ILE A 167 2.31 5.28 11.41
N ASN A 168 2.37 4.60 12.55
CA ASN A 168 2.34 3.14 12.57
C ASN A 168 0.96 2.58 12.17
N GLU A 169 0.94 1.52 11.37
CA GLU A 169 -0.29 0.87 10.88
C GLU A 169 -1.24 0.47 12.02
N PRO A 170 -0.78 -0.25 13.08
CA PRO A 170 -1.67 -0.60 14.18
C PRO A 170 -2.15 0.63 14.97
N THR A 171 -1.34 1.68 15.05
CA THR A 171 -1.72 2.93 15.71
C THR A 171 -2.79 3.66 14.90
N ALA A 172 -2.66 3.71 13.57
CA ALA A 172 -3.69 4.26 12.69
C ALA A 172 -5.00 3.47 12.82
N ALA A 173 -4.93 2.15 12.83
CA ALA A 173 -6.12 1.31 13.02
C ALA A 173 -6.83 1.59 14.36
N ALA A 174 -6.06 1.78 15.43
CA ALA A 174 -6.61 2.15 16.74
C ALA A 174 -7.30 3.52 16.71
N LEU A 175 -6.73 4.51 16.02
CA LEU A 175 -7.36 5.83 15.85
C LEU A 175 -8.71 5.74 15.14
N ALA A 176 -8.79 4.96 14.05
CA ALA A 176 -10.06 4.77 13.34
C ALA A 176 -11.09 4.02 14.19
N TYR A 177 -10.66 3.02 14.94
CA TYR A 177 -11.54 2.26 15.84
C TYR A 177 -12.07 3.09 17.00
N GLY A 178 -11.21 3.92 17.63
CA GLY A 178 -11.52 4.65 18.83
C GLY A 178 -12.08 6.07 18.59
N LEU A 179 -12.26 6.49 17.33
CA LEU A 179 -12.70 7.85 17.00
C LEU A 179 -14.02 8.24 17.69
N ASP A 180 -14.94 7.31 17.81
CA ASP A 180 -16.25 7.45 18.45
C ASP A 180 -16.27 7.01 19.93
N LYS A 181 -15.11 6.66 20.52
CA LYS A 181 -14.96 6.08 21.86
C LYS A 181 -14.07 6.89 22.79
N VAL A 182 -13.87 8.15 22.49
CA VAL A 182 -12.94 9.03 23.21
C VAL A 182 -13.21 9.16 24.72
N ASP A 183 -14.44 8.87 25.16
CA ASP A 183 -14.86 8.92 26.57
C ASP A 183 -14.75 7.56 27.29
N HIS A 184 -14.18 6.55 26.66
CA HIS A 184 -14.04 5.20 27.21
C HIS A 184 -12.58 4.86 27.49
N ASP A 185 -12.32 4.31 28.69
CA ASP A 185 -11.03 3.71 29.00
C ASP A 185 -11.01 2.28 28.52
N GLU A 186 -10.20 1.98 27.51
CA GLU A 186 -10.06 0.63 26.92
C GLU A 186 -8.58 0.28 26.70
N LYS A 187 -8.23 -0.98 26.98
CA LYS A 187 -6.97 -1.60 26.59
C LYS A 187 -7.18 -2.45 25.37
N ILE A 188 -6.62 -2.04 24.27
CA ILE A 188 -6.79 -2.73 22.98
C ILE A 188 -5.50 -3.41 22.54
N LEU A 189 -5.64 -4.58 21.93
CA LEU A 189 -4.57 -5.25 21.22
C LEU A 189 -4.89 -5.17 19.72
N VAL A 190 -4.03 -4.54 18.96
CA VAL A 190 -4.10 -4.54 17.49
C VAL A 190 -3.19 -5.64 16.98
N PHE A 191 -3.79 -6.59 16.24
CA PHE A 191 -3.11 -7.71 15.59
C PHE A 191 -3.13 -7.46 14.09
N ASP A 192 -2.02 -6.98 13.55
CA ASP A 192 -1.89 -6.61 12.14
C ASP A 192 -1.06 -7.65 11.39
N LEU A 193 -1.74 -8.48 10.58
CA LEU A 193 -1.10 -9.45 9.70
C LEU A 193 -1.39 -9.07 8.24
N GLY A 194 -0.49 -8.29 7.68
CA GLY A 194 -0.55 -7.83 6.30
C GLY A 194 -0.03 -8.85 5.28
N GLY A 195 0.32 -8.37 4.09
CA GLY A 195 0.92 -9.20 3.04
C GLY A 195 2.39 -9.56 3.30
N GLY A 196 3.15 -8.67 3.93
CA GLY A 196 4.60 -8.83 4.10
C GLY A 196 5.12 -8.74 5.53
N THR A 197 4.34 -8.17 6.45
CA THR A 197 4.72 -7.89 7.84
C THR A 197 3.64 -8.35 8.81
N PHE A 198 4.08 -8.63 10.02
CA PHE A 198 3.23 -8.92 11.17
C PHE A 198 3.60 -7.99 12.33
N ASP A 199 2.64 -7.21 12.80
CA ASP A 199 2.79 -6.30 13.92
C ASP A 199 1.72 -6.56 15.00
N VAL A 200 2.11 -6.40 16.25
CA VAL A 200 1.22 -6.44 17.41
C VAL A 200 1.48 -5.21 18.25
N SER A 201 0.47 -4.41 18.50
CA SER A 201 0.56 -3.27 19.42
C SER A 201 -0.51 -3.35 20.50
N VAL A 202 -0.10 -2.99 21.71
CA VAL A 202 -1.00 -2.80 22.84
C VAL A 202 -1.13 -1.32 23.09
N LEU A 203 -2.37 -0.83 23.11
CA LEU A 203 -2.67 0.57 23.32
C LEU A 203 -3.64 0.75 24.49
N GLU A 204 -3.51 1.88 25.17
CA GLU A 204 -4.47 2.36 26.15
C GLU A 204 -5.19 3.58 25.58
N LEU A 205 -6.52 3.52 25.56
CA LEU A 205 -7.40 4.60 25.15
C LEU A 205 -8.05 5.18 26.40
N GLY A 206 -8.09 6.50 26.52
CA GLY A 206 -8.78 7.18 27.63
C GLY A 206 -8.74 8.69 27.46
N ASP A 207 -9.84 9.39 27.74
CA ASP A 207 -9.96 10.85 27.69
C ASP A 207 -9.44 11.47 26.37
N GLY A 208 -9.62 10.78 25.25
CA GLY A 208 -9.12 11.22 23.92
C GLY A 208 -7.62 10.99 23.69
N VAL A 209 -6.91 10.36 24.62
CA VAL A 209 -5.52 9.97 24.49
C VAL A 209 -5.43 8.54 23.97
N PHE A 210 -4.65 8.34 22.92
CA PHE A 210 -4.29 7.05 22.36
C PHE A 210 -2.80 6.84 22.64
N GLU A 211 -2.50 6.06 23.66
CA GLU A 211 -1.13 5.79 24.09
C GLU A 211 -0.72 4.36 23.73
N VAL A 212 0.33 4.22 22.92
CA VAL A 212 0.94 2.92 22.64
C VAL A 212 1.76 2.51 23.87
N ALA A 213 1.33 1.46 24.56
CA ALA A 213 2.07 0.90 25.70
C ALA A 213 3.24 0.02 25.25
N SER A 214 3.06 -0.74 24.17
CA SER A 214 4.11 -1.58 23.61
C SER A 214 3.82 -1.96 22.18
N THR A 215 4.90 -2.33 21.46
CA THR A 215 4.80 -2.91 20.11
C THR A 215 5.84 -4.03 19.94
N ALA A 216 5.49 -5.07 19.19
CA ALA A 216 6.36 -6.15 18.77
C ALA A 216 5.96 -6.64 17.38
N GLY A 217 6.86 -7.31 16.63
CA GLY A 217 6.52 -7.73 15.28
C GLY A 217 7.55 -8.66 14.64
N ASP A 218 7.25 -9.02 13.39
CA ASP A 218 8.11 -9.80 12.50
C ASP A 218 7.99 -9.23 11.07
N ASN A 219 9.02 -8.50 10.62
CA ASN A 219 9.06 -7.86 9.30
C ASN A 219 9.21 -8.85 8.12
N HIS A 220 9.28 -10.15 8.41
CA HIS A 220 9.44 -11.23 7.44
C HIS A 220 8.31 -12.26 7.56
N LEU A 221 7.14 -11.85 8.04
CA LEU A 221 5.97 -12.71 8.18
C LEU A 221 4.73 -11.98 7.67
N GLY A 222 4.11 -12.51 6.63
CA GLY A 222 2.88 -11.96 6.06
C GLY A 222 2.23 -12.92 5.09
N GLY A 223 1.09 -12.52 4.52
CA GLY A 223 0.29 -13.34 3.61
C GLY A 223 1.04 -13.95 2.43
N ASP A 224 2.09 -13.26 1.93
CA ASP A 224 2.95 -13.75 0.85
C ASP A 224 3.70 -15.05 1.26
N ASP A 225 4.01 -15.20 2.57
CA ASP A 225 4.68 -16.41 3.07
C ASP A 225 3.71 -17.60 3.08
N TRP A 226 2.42 -17.36 3.37
CA TRP A 226 1.36 -18.38 3.22
C TRP A 226 1.18 -18.76 1.75
N ASP A 227 1.19 -17.79 0.84
CA ASP A 227 1.12 -18.03 -0.60
C ASP A 227 2.32 -18.85 -1.06
N GLN A 228 3.53 -18.56 -0.58
CA GLN A 228 4.72 -19.32 -0.92
C GLN A 228 4.61 -20.81 -0.51
N ARG A 229 3.99 -21.12 0.64
CA ARG A 229 3.73 -22.51 1.03
C ARG A 229 2.80 -23.24 0.05
N ILE A 230 1.79 -22.54 -0.47
CA ILE A 230 0.88 -23.11 -1.47
C ILE A 230 1.62 -23.29 -2.81
N ILE A 231 2.44 -22.32 -3.23
CA ILE A 231 3.28 -22.40 -4.43
C ILE A 231 4.19 -23.62 -4.37
N ASP A 232 4.91 -23.80 -3.27
CA ASP A 232 5.81 -24.92 -3.08
C ASP A 232 5.04 -26.25 -3.09
N TRP A 233 3.90 -26.32 -2.40
CA TRP A 233 3.04 -27.49 -2.40
C TRP A 233 2.54 -27.88 -3.80
N MET A 234 2.13 -26.89 -4.63
CA MET A 234 1.71 -27.14 -6.02
C MET A 234 2.88 -27.60 -6.89
N ALA A 235 4.01 -26.89 -6.80
CA ALA A 235 5.20 -27.18 -7.60
C ALA A 235 5.79 -28.55 -7.29
N ASP A 236 5.87 -28.93 -6.02
CA ASP A 236 6.40 -30.23 -5.61
C ASP A 236 5.50 -31.39 -6.07
N LYS A 237 4.16 -31.22 -5.99
CA LYS A 237 3.23 -32.22 -6.52
C LYS A 237 3.37 -32.36 -8.04
N PHE A 238 3.43 -31.24 -8.75
CA PHE A 238 3.60 -31.26 -10.21
C PHE A 238 4.93 -31.86 -10.62
N GLN A 239 6.01 -31.54 -9.91
CA GLN A 239 7.33 -32.11 -10.15
C GLN A 239 7.36 -33.63 -9.91
N ALA A 240 6.69 -34.11 -8.87
CA ALA A 240 6.61 -35.54 -8.58
C ALA A 240 5.87 -36.32 -9.70
N GLU A 241 4.86 -35.73 -10.32
CA GLU A 241 4.06 -36.37 -11.39
C GLU A 241 4.68 -36.22 -12.78
N ASN A 242 5.26 -35.02 -13.07
CA ASN A 242 5.69 -34.66 -14.43
C ASN A 242 7.21 -34.50 -14.58
N GLY A 243 8.00 -34.53 -13.49
CA GLY A 243 9.45 -34.35 -13.51
C GLY A 243 9.91 -32.90 -13.80
N ILE A 244 8.98 -31.94 -13.84
CA ILE A 244 9.23 -30.53 -14.19
C ILE A 244 9.00 -29.65 -12.96
N ASP A 245 9.99 -28.84 -12.60
CA ASP A 245 9.85 -27.83 -11.55
C ASP A 245 9.36 -26.51 -12.15
N LEU A 246 8.07 -26.17 -11.90
CA LEU A 246 7.40 -24.98 -12.40
C LEU A 246 8.00 -23.66 -11.86
N ARG A 247 8.74 -23.70 -10.75
CA ARG A 247 9.37 -22.50 -10.14
C ARG A 247 10.53 -21.96 -10.98
N LYS A 248 11.04 -22.74 -11.93
CA LYS A 248 12.13 -22.34 -12.83
C LYS A 248 11.66 -21.57 -14.07
N ASP A 249 10.37 -21.57 -14.34
CA ASP A 249 9.74 -20.82 -15.42
C ASP A 249 9.03 -19.58 -14.81
N PRO A 250 9.50 -18.35 -15.10
CA PRO A 250 8.91 -17.14 -14.55
C PRO A 250 7.40 -16.98 -14.82
N MET A 251 6.94 -17.39 -16.01
CA MET A 251 5.51 -17.32 -16.36
C MET A 251 4.70 -18.36 -15.58
N ALA A 252 5.20 -19.59 -15.45
CA ALA A 252 4.55 -20.62 -14.66
C ALA A 252 4.52 -20.22 -13.17
N LEU A 253 5.65 -19.72 -12.64
CA LEU A 253 5.75 -19.25 -11.27
C LEU A 253 4.74 -18.12 -10.97
N GLN A 254 4.59 -17.15 -11.88
CA GLN A 254 3.62 -16.07 -11.69
C GLN A 254 2.17 -16.60 -11.66
N ARG A 255 1.84 -17.57 -12.52
CA ARG A 255 0.51 -18.21 -12.50
C ARG A 255 0.29 -19.02 -11.22
N LEU A 256 1.34 -19.66 -10.68
CA LEU A 256 1.27 -20.32 -9.37
C LEU A 256 1.01 -19.31 -8.25
N LYS A 257 1.66 -18.13 -8.27
CA LYS A 257 1.45 -17.06 -7.27
C LYS A 257 0.00 -16.58 -7.26
N GLU A 258 -0.56 -16.27 -8.43
CA GLU A 258 -1.97 -15.82 -8.53
C GLU A 258 -2.95 -16.90 -8.05
N ALA A 259 -2.67 -18.16 -8.40
CA ALA A 259 -3.50 -19.28 -7.96
C ALA A 259 -3.39 -19.53 -6.46
N ALA A 260 -2.20 -19.36 -5.87
CA ALA A 260 -1.96 -19.50 -4.44
C ALA A 260 -2.69 -18.41 -3.63
N GLU A 261 -2.56 -17.13 -4.02
CA GLU A 261 -3.27 -16.01 -3.39
C GLU A 261 -4.79 -16.24 -3.44
N LYS A 262 -5.31 -16.62 -4.62
CA LYS A 262 -6.72 -16.92 -4.79
C LYS A 262 -7.18 -18.09 -3.91
N ALA A 263 -6.40 -19.18 -3.88
CA ALA A 263 -6.73 -20.35 -3.06
C ALA A 263 -6.72 -20.00 -1.56
N LYS A 264 -5.75 -19.22 -1.07
CA LYS A 264 -5.72 -18.71 0.30
C LYS A 264 -6.97 -17.91 0.64
N MET A 265 -7.39 -17.00 -0.24
CA MET A 265 -8.60 -16.20 -0.06
C MET A 265 -9.86 -17.07 -0.02
N GLU A 266 -10.02 -18.01 -0.95
CA GLU A 266 -11.17 -18.91 -1.00
C GLU A 266 -11.25 -19.82 0.22
N LEU A 267 -10.10 -20.34 0.72
CA LEU A 267 -10.03 -21.17 1.92
C LEU A 267 -10.36 -20.42 3.21
N SER A 268 -10.44 -19.09 3.20
CA SER A 268 -10.95 -18.32 4.33
C SER A 268 -12.46 -18.50 4.51
N SER A 269 -13.21 -18.78 3.44
CA SER A 269 -14.67 -18.99 3.45
C SER A 269 -15.10 -20.43 3.18
N THR A 270 -14.31 -21.19 2.40
CA THR A 270 -14.63 -22.59 2.02
C THR A 270 -13.71 -23.59 2.72
N THR A 271 -14.12 -24.86 2.78
CA THR A 271 -13.30 -25.95 3.36
C THR A 271 -12.34 -26.59 2.36
N GLN A 272 -12.52 -26.32 1.07
CA GLN A 272 -11.64 -26.76 -0.02
C GLN A 272 -11.76 -25.85 -1.22
N THR A 273 -10.74 -25.81 -2.06
CA THR A 273 -10.72 -25.11 -3.35
C THR A 273 -10.07 -25.96 -4.42
N ASN A 274 -10.47 -25.78 -5.68
CA ASN A 274 -9.83 -26.41 -6.83
C ASN A 274 -8.91 -25.39 -7.53
N ILE A 275 -7.65 -25.78 -7.71
CA ILE A 275 -6.63 -25.01 -8.41
C ILE A 275 -6.44 -25.63 -9.77
N ASN A 276 -6.97 -25.00 -10.82
CA ASN A 276 -6.87 -25.46 -12.19
C ASN A 276 -6.11 -24.47 -13.06
N LEU A 277 -4.92 -24.87 -13.52
CA LEU A 277 -4.05 -24.09 -14.38
C LEU A 277 -3.77 -24.85 -15.69
N PRO A 278 -4.66 -24.70 -16.69
CA PRO A 278 -4.46 -25.35 -17.98
C PRO A 278 -3.25 -24.77 -18.70
N PHE A 279 -2.53 -25.60 -19.45
CA PHE A 279 -1.36 -25.22 -20.24
C PHE A 279 -0.29 -24.47 -19.39
N ILE A 280 0.00 -25.01 -18.19
CA ILE A 280 0.97 -24.36 -17.27
C ILE A 280 2.41 -24.45 -17.82
N THR A 281 2.72 -25.53 -18.52
CA THR A 281 3.99 -25.74 -19.22
C THR A 281 3.80 -26.79 -20.34
N ALA A 282 4.87 -27.10 -21.07
CA ALA A 282 4.89 -28.16 -22.08
C ALA A 282 6.22 -28.90 -22.08
N ASP A 283 6.20 -30.19 -22.47
CA ASP A 283 7.38 -30.99 -22.75
C ASP A 283 7.26 -31.68 -24.12
N ALA A 284 8.17 -32.62 -24.43
CA ALA A 284 8.16 -33.36 -25.68
C ALA A 284 6.88 -34.20 -25.92
N SER A 285 6.11 -34.50 -24.85
CA SER A 285 4.84 -35.23 -24.91
C SER A 285 3.63 -34.32 -25.13
N GLY A 286 3.81 -32.99 -25.10
CA GLY A 286 2.78 -31.98 -25.30
C GLY A 286 2.54 -31.09 -24.08
N PRO A 287 1.42 -30.33 -24.12
CA PRO A 287 1.07 -29.43 -23.03
C PRO A 287 0.74 -30.19 -21.74
N LYS A 288 1.12 -29.57 -20.61
CA LYS A 288 0.85 -30.06 -19.26
C LYS A 288 -0.11 -29.12 -18.54
N HIS A 289 -0.92 -29.70 -17.69
CA HIS A 289 -1.95 -28.98 -16.91
C HIS A 289 -1.74 -29.29 -15.43
N LEU A 290 -2.02 -28.30 -14.57
CA LEU A 290 -2.09 -28.54 -13.13
C LEU A 290 -3.56 -28.47 -12.71
N ASP A 291 -4.05 -29.53 -12.07
CA ASP A 291 -5.40 -29.62 -11.52
C ASP A 291 -5.31 -30.30 -10.15
N LEU A 292 -5.42 -29.49 -9.09
CA LEU A 292 -5.23 -29.93 -7.72
C LEU A 292 -6.39 -29.41 -6.85
N THR A 293 -6.81 -30.22 -5.89
CA THR A 293 -7.72 -29.78 -4.83
C THR A 293 -6.92 -29.56 -3.55
N LEU A 294 -7.00 -28.34 -3.00
CA LEU A 294 -6.43 -27.99 -1.72
C LEU A 294 -7.54 -27.87 -0.68
N THR A 295 -7.44 -28.63 0.42
CA THR A 295 -8.36 -28.51 1.56
C THR A 295 -7.82 -27.51 2.58
N ARG A 296 -8.69 -26.85 3.36
CA ARG A 296 -8.30 -25.98 4.46
C ARG A 296 -7.41 -26.72 5.47
N ALA A 297 -7.73 -27.96 5.82
CA ALA A 297 -6.93 -28.75 6.73
C ALA A 297 -5.49 -28.99 6.22
N GLU A 298 -5.32 -29.24 4.92
CA GLU A 298 -4.00 -29.38 4.32
C GLU A 298 -3.26 -28.04 4.28
N PHE A 299 -3.95 -26.95 3.93
CA PHE A 299 -3.43 -25.59 3.96
C PHE A 299 -2.92 -25.22 5.37
N GLU A 300 -3.74 -25.42 6.40
CA GLU A 300 -3.35 -25.18 7.79
C GLU A 300 -2.18 -26.06 8.23
N ARG A 301 -2.09 -27.30 7.74
CA ARG A 301 -0.97 -28.20 8.01
C ARG A 301 0.36 -27.70 7.44
N ILE A 302 0.36 -27.25 6.18
CA ILE A 302 1.59 -26.78 5.51
C ILE A 302 2.03 -25.39 5.95
N THR A 303 1.16 -24.63 6.63
CA THR A 303 1.43 -23.26 7.10
C THR A 303 1.49 -23.14 8.62
N LYS A 304 1.45 -24.27 9.34
CA LYS A 304 1.39 -24.29 10.80
C LYS A 304 2.55 -23.53 11.47
N ASP A 305 3.74 -23.66 10.93
CA ASP A 305 4.94 -22.99 11.45
C ASP A 305 4.87 -21.47 11.31
N LEU A 306 4.24 -20.95 10.24
CA LEU A 306 4.00 -19.52 10.07
C LEU A 306 3.02 -18.99 11.12
N LEU A 307 1.95 -19.73 11.36
CA LEU A 307 0.98 -19.40 12.43
C LEU A 307 1.63 -19.42 13.82
N ASP A 308 2.49 -20.40 14.07
CA ASP A 308 3.22 -20.50 15.36
C ASP A 308 4.18 -19.31 15.57
N ARG A 309 4.74 -18.70 14.50
CA ARG A 309 5.57 -17.49 14.59
C ARG A 309 4.81 -16.28 15.11
N CYS A 310 3.50 -16.17 14.89
CA CYS A 310 2.68 -15.06 15.42
C CYS A 310 2.60 -15.04 16.94
N LYS A 311 2.78 -16.18 17.63
CA LYS A 311 2.57 -16.30 19.10
C LYS A 311 3.54 -15.44 19.88
N LYS A 312 4.83 -15.54 19.56
CA LYS A 312 5.90 -14.89 20.32
C LYS A 312 5.78 -13.35 20.34
N PRO A 313 5.52 -12.65 19.21
CA PRO A 313 5.28 -11.20 19.23
C PRO A 313 4.07 -10.80 20.09
N VAL A 314 2.97 -11.57 20.07
CA VAL A 314 1.79 -11.31 20.93
C VAL A 314 2.16 -11.41 22.41
N GLU A 315 2.81 -12.50 22.81
CA GLU A 315 3.27 -12.71 24.19
C GLU A 315 4.24 -11.60 24.64
N GLN A 316 5.14 -11.18 23.74
CA GLN A 316 6.12 -10.14 24.02
C GLN A 316 5.46 -8.76 24.19
N ALA A 317 4.52 -8.39 23.30
CA ALA A 317 3.81 -7.12 23.39
C ALA A 317 3.01 -7.02 24.70
N LEU A 318 2.26 -8.08 25.06
CA LEU A 318 1.51 -8.12 26.33
C LEU A 318 2.42 -8.01 27.55
N LYS A 319 3.56 -8.73 27.53
CA LYS A 319 4.54 -8.68 28.61
C LYS A 319 5.14 -7.29 28.78
N ASP A 320 5.51 -6.65 27.68
CA ASP A 320 6.12 -5.31 27.69
C ASP A 320 5.12 -4.23 28.14
N ALA A 321 3.84 -4.40 27.83
CA ALA A 321 2.76 -3.56 28.35
C ALA A 321 2.39 -3.87 29.82
N GLY A 322 3.02 -4.86 30.45
CA GLY A 322 2.70 -5.28 31.81
C GLY A 322 1.35 -5.96 31.97
N LEU A 323 0.75 -6.44 30.87
CA LEU A 323 -0.56 -7.07 30.83
C LEU A 323 -0.46 -8.59 30.77
N LYS A 324 -1.45 -9.26 31.37
CA LYS A 324 -1.68 -10.68 31.19
C LYS A 324 -2.66 -10.92 30.05
N MET A 325 -2.61 -12.12 29.48
CA MET A 325 -3.65 -12.60 28.59
C MET A 325 -5.02 -12.48 29.27
N GLY A 326 -6.01 -11.88 28.62
CA GLY A 326 -7.34 -11.64 29.16
C GLY A 326 -7.55 -10.30 29.88
N GLU A 327 -6.49 -9.51 30.11
CA GLU A 327 -6.59 -8.12 30.62
C GLU A 327 -6.77 -7.08 29.51
N VAL A 328 -6.73 -7.51 28.26
CA VAL A 328 -7.08 -6.71 27.08
C VAL A 328 -8.61 -6.64 26.98
N ASP A 329 -9.16 -5.46 26.75
CA ASP A 329 -10.62 -5.28 26.61
C ASP A 329 -11.09 -5.65 25.21
N GLU A 330 -10.37 -5.24 24.17
CA GLU A 330 -10.70 -5.50 22.78
C GLU A 330 -9.48 -5.96 21.97
N VAL A 331 -9.75 -6.80 20.95
CA VAL A 331 -8.74 -7.23 19.98
C VAL A 331 -9.18 -6.84 18.58
N ILE A 332 -8.39 -6.00 17.91
CA ILE A 332 -8.67 -5.50 16.58
C ILE A 332 -7.79 -6.23 15.57
N LEU A 333 -8.43 -6.79 14.55
CA LEU A 333 -7.74 -7.46 13.45
C LEU A 333 -7.53 -6.51 12.29
N VAL A 334 -6.29 -6.43 11.81
CA VAL A 334 -5.85 -5.59 10.70
C VAL A 334 -5.09 -6.43 9.68
N GLY A 335 -5.15 -6.04 8.41
CA GLY A 335 -4.54 -6.76 7.31
C GLY A 335 -5.36 -7.93 6.80
N GLY A 336 -5.37 -8.12 5.47
CA GLY A 336 -6.21 -9.12 4.80
C GLY A 336 -5.95 -10.56 5.25
N SER A 337 -4.74 -10.86 5.73
CA SER A 337 -4.37 -12.21 6.21
C SER A 337 -5.07 -12.59 7.52
N THR A 338 -5.60 -11.65 8.29
CA THR A 338 -6.39 -11.92 9.49
C THR A 338 -7.78 -12.49 9.19
N ARG A 339 -8.19 -12.52 7.91
CA ARG A 339 -9.42 -13.20 7.47
C ARG A 339 -9.31 -14.73 7.54
N MET A 340 -8.10 -15.27 7.64
CA MET A 340 -7.88 -16.72 7.77
C MET A 340 -8.45 -17.24 9.11
N PRO A 341 -9.32 -18.29 9.09
CA PRO A 341 -9.92 -18.82 10.30
C PRO A 341 -8.93 -19.27 11.36
N ALA A 342 -7.80 -19.87 10.95
CA ALA A 342 -6.73 -20.29 11.85
C ALA A 342 -6.10 -19.12 12.61
N VAL A 343 -5.97 -17.95 12.00
CA VAL A 343 -5.47 -16.72 12.64
C VAL A 343 -6.47 -16.23 13.68
N GLN A 344 -7.76 -16.18 13.34
CA GLN A 344 -8.81 -15.74 14.26
C GLN A 344 -8.90 -16.64 15.48
N GLU A 345 -8.80 -17.96 15.30
CA GLU A 345 -8.81 -18.92 16.41
C GLU A 345 -7.52 -18.84 17.25
N LEU A 346 -6.36 -18.58 16.63
CA LEU A 346 -5.13 -18.32 17.36
C LEU A 346 -5.29 -17.11 18.28
N VAL A 347 -5.75 -15.98 17.75
CA VAL A 347 -5.96 -14.74 18.51
C VAL A 347 -6.91 -14.98 19.68
N LYS A 348 -8.04 -15.63 19.44
CA LYS A 348 -9.00 -15.98 20.48
C LYS A 348 -8.38 -16.89 21.55
N THR A 349 -7.55 -17.85 21.14
CA THR A 349 -6.86 -18.75 22.07
C THR A 349 -5.84 -18.01 22.92
N LEU A 350 -5.07 -17.09 22.33
CA LEU A 350 -4.04 -16.33 23.02
C LEU A 350 -4.62 -15.27 23.97
N THR A 351 -5.67 -14.58 23.57
CA THR A 351 -6.22 -13.45 24.32
C THR A 351 -7.42 -13.82 25.20
N GLY A 352 -8.05 -14.97 24.95
CA GLY A 352 -9.31 -15.36 25.58
C GLY A 352 -10.52 -14.54 25.10
N LYS A 353 -10.32 -13.62 24.13
CA LYS A 353 -11.34 -12.72 23.57
C LYS A 353 -11.62 -13.06 22.10
N ALA A 354 -12.86 -12.98 21.70
CA ALA A 354 -13.20 -13.01 20.28
C ALA A 354 -12.71 -11.71 19.61
N PRO A 355 -12.07 -11.78 18.43
CA PRO A 355 -11.65 -10.57 17.74
C PRO A 355 -12.84 -9.67 17.39
N ASN A 356 -12.63 -8.35 17.49
CA ASN A 356 -13.61 -7.37 17.04
C ASN A 356 -13.64 -7.33 15.51
N MET A 357 -14.84 -7.47 14.93
CA MET A 357 -15.09 -7.52 13.49
C MET A 357 -15.81 -6.27 12.96
N SER A 358 -15.92 -5.21 13.78
CA SER A 358 -16.65 -3.99 13.39
C SER A 358 -15.92 -3.15 12.35
N VAL A 359 -14.60 -3.28 12.25
CA VAL A 359 -13.77 -2.56 11.28
C VAL A 359 -13.38 -3.45 10.10
N ASN A 360 -13.26 -2.85 8.91
CA ASN A 360 -12.73 -3.56 7.75
C ASN A 360 -11.20 -3.62 7.84
N PRO A 361 -10.58 -4.80 7.93
CA PRO A 361 -9.15 -4.95 8.11
C PRO A 361 -8.30 -4.45 6.94
N ASP A 362 -8.89 -4.26 5.75
CA ASP A 362 -8.20 -3.74 4.57
C ASP A 362 -8.29 -2.21 4.43
N GLU A 363 -9.10 -1.54 5.26
CA GLU A 363 -9.43 -0.11 5.11
C GLU A 363 -9.12 0.70 6.37
N VAL A 364 -9.18 0.08 7.54
CA VAL A 364 -9.11 0.76 8.84
C VAL A 364 -7.82 1.56 9.02
N VAL A 365 -6.72 1.10 8.45
CA VAL A 365 -5.41 1.78 8.52
C VAL A 365 -5.43 3.10 7.75
N ALA A 366 -5.96 3.10 6.52
CA ALA A 366 -6.10 4.33 5.73
C ALA A 366 -7.06 5.33 6.38
N MET A 367 -8.16 4.82 6.97
CA MET A 367 -9.10 5.65 7.73
C MET A 367 -8.39 6.33 8.91
N GLY A 368 -7.61 5.59 9.69
CA GLY A 368 -6.85 6.15 10.82
C GLY A 368 -5.78 7.15 10.39
N ALA A 369 -5.13 6.92 9.24
CA ALA A 369 -4.22 7.90 8.66
C ALA A 369 -4.95 9.19 8.26
N ALA A 370 -6.18 9.11 7.75
CA ALA A 370 -7.00 10.27 7.46
C ALA A 370 -7.43 11.01 8.75
N VAL A 371 -7.79 10.27 9.81
CA VAL A 371 -8.09 10.88 11.13
C VAL A 371 -6.87 11.66 11.64
N GLN A 372 -5.67 11.09 11.57
CA GLN A 372 -4.43 11.78 11.93
C GLN A 372 -4.21 13.03 11.06
N GLY A 373 -4.54 12.98 9.78
CA GLY A 373 -4.55 14.15 8.89
C GLY A 373 -5.50 15.22 9.38
N GLY A 374 -6.72 14.85 9.79
CA GLY A 374 -7.72 15.75 10.38
C GLY A 374 -7.26 16.38 11.70
N VAL A 375 -6.56 15.63 12.56
CA VAL A 375 -5.95 16.17 13.78
C VAL A 375 -4.88 17.23 13.44
N LEU A 376 -4.01 16.95 12.46
CA LEU A 376 -2.97 17.90 12.03
C LEU A 376 -3.54 19.14 11.36
N ALA A 377 -4.67 19.03 10.66
CA ALA A 377 -5.40 20.16 10.06
C ALA A 377 -6.20 20.97 11.09
N GLY A 378 -6.45 20.41 12.28
CA GLY A 378 -7.33 21.00 13.30
C GLY A 378 -8.82 20.74 13.07
N ASP A 379 -9.17 19.87 12.11
CA ASP A 379 -10.56 19.47 11.81
C ASP A 379 -11.08 18.48 12.88
N VAL A 380 -10.19 17.65 13.43
CA VAL A 380 -10.47 16.74 14.55
C VAL A 380 -9.80 17.27 15.80
N GLN A 381 -10.57 17.47 16.86
CA GLN A 381 -10.09 18.02 18.15
C GLN A 381 -10.26 17.01 19.27
N GLY A 382 -9.47 17.17 20.34
CA GLY A 382 -9.58 16.34 21.54
C GLY A 382 -8.93 14.95 21.38
N ILE A 383 -8.15 14.72 20.34
CA ILE A 383 -7.38 13.49 20.14
C ILE A 383 -5.89 13.79 20.26
N LEU A 384 -5.21 13.02 21.10
CA LEU A 384 -3.76 13.03 21.25
C LEU A 384 -3.22 11.60 21.02
N LEU A 385 -2.28 11.48 20.08
CA LEU A 385 -1.60 10.24 19.79
C LEU A 385 -0.19 10.26 20.37
N LEU A 386 0.13 9.25 21.18
CA LEU A 386 1.46 8.99 21.72
C LEU A 386 1.95 7.62 21.21
N ASP A 387 2.96 7.64 20.35
CA ASP A 387 3.56 6.43 19.79
C ASP A 387 4.88 6.09 20.51
N VAL A 388 5.47 4.93 20.22
CA VAL A 388 6.69 4.45 20.89
C VAL A 388 7.75 3.99 19.88
N THR A 389 9.02 4.04 20.29
CA THR A 389 10.09 3.40 19.52
C THR A 389 10.04 1.88 19.65
N PRO A 390 10.09 1.12 18.54
CA PRO A 390 9.92 -0.35 18.59
C PRO A 390 11.14 -1.09 19.12
N LEU A 391 12.32 -0.48 19.02
CA LEU A 391 13.60 -1.07 19.42
C LEU A 391 14.44 -0.07 20.20
N SER A 392 15.29 -0.60 21.11
CA SER A 392 16.25 0.20 21.86
C SER A 392 17.30 0.81 20.93
N LEU A 393 17.70 2.03 21.23
CA LEU A 393 18.73 2.79 20.54
C LEU A 393 19.91 3.03 21.48
N GLY A 394 21.12 2.95 20.97
CA GLY A 394 22.30 3.15 21.78
C GLY A 394 23.58 3.36 20.98
N VAL A 395 24.69 3.39 21.69
CA VAL A 395 26.03 3.54 21.12
C VAL A 395 26.93 2.38 21.52
N GLU A 396 27.88 2.05 20.64
CA GLU A 396 28.94 1.13 20.98
C GLU A 396 29.90 1.79 21.97
N THR A 397 30.17 1.11 23.06
CA THR A 397 31.13 1.53 24.09
C THR A 397 32.27 0.53 24.20
N MET A 398 33.23 0.82 25.10
CA MET A 398 34.43 0.00 25.27
C MET A 398 34.12 -1.47 25.48
N GLY A 399 34.84 -2.34 24.76
CA GLY A 399 34.59 -3.79 24.78
C GLY A 399 33.58 -4.28 23.78
N GLY A 400 33.07 -3.43 22.85
CA GLY A 400 32.09 -3.79 21.87
C GLY A 400 30.68 -3.99 22.46
N VAL A 401 30.39 -3.34 23.56
CA VAL A 401 29.10 -3.39 24.25
C VAL A 401 28.18 -2.32 23.70
N MET A 402 26.89 -2.64 23.51
CA MET A 402 25.85 -1.65 23.23
C MET A 402 25.37 -1.03 24.54
N THR A 403 25.65 0.25 24.74
CA THR A 403 25.06 1.04 25.84
C THR A 403 23.79 1.68 25.34
N LYS A 404 22.65 1.24 25.89
CA LYS A 404 21.34 1.76 25.53
C LYS A 404 21.16 3.19 26.02
N MET A 405 20.77 4.07 25.11
CA MET A 405 20.40 5.47 25.37
C MET A 405 18.89 5.62 25.52
N ILE A 406 18.13 5.01 24.64
CA ILE A 406 16.66 5.00 24.63
C ILE A 406 16.24 3.55 24.61
N GLU A 407 15.46 3.14 25.60
CA GLU A 407 14.88 1.78 25.65
C GLU A 407 13.73 1.64 24.65
N ARG A 408 13.49 0.43 24.18
CA ARG A 408 12.28 0.12 23.38
C ARG A 408 11.02 0.47 24.16
N ASN A 409 9.96 0.76 23.44
CA ASN A 409 8.67 1.20 23.98
C ASN A 409 8.76 2.53 24.77
N THR A 410 9.79 3.34 24.51
CA THR A 410 9.83 4.74 24.99
C THR A 410 8.93 5.59 24.11
N THR A 411 8.03 6.36 24.73
CA THR A 411 7.11 7.28 24.04
C THR A 411 7.87 8.31 23.23
N ILE A 412 7.42 8.57 22.02
CA ILE A 412 7.99 9.55 21.09
C ILE A 412 6.99 10.70 20.81
N PRO A 413 7.50 11.96 20.58
CA PRO A 413 8.90 12.34 20.45
C PRO A 413 9.64 12.32 21.78
N THR A 414 10.94 11.99 21.74
CA THR A 414 11.79 11.94 22.95
C THR A 414 13.22 12.37 22.67
N ARG A 415 13.88 12.89 23.69
CA ARG A 415 15.28 13.30 23.63
C ARG A 415 16.03 12.83 24.85
N LYS A 416 17.19 12.17 24.64
CA LYS A 416 18.06 11.74 25.73
C LYS A 416 19.50 12.10 25.46
N THR A 417 20.19 12.53 26.49
CA THR A 417 21.58 13.00 26.43
C THR A 417 22.40 12.34 27.53
N GLU A 418 23.57 11.80 27.16
CA GLU A 418 24.54 11.20 28.10
C GLU A 418 25.95 11.72 27.81
N ILE A 419 26.79 11.73 28.83
CA ILE A 419 28.18 12.19 28.72
C ILE A 419 29.12 10.99 28.69
N TYR A 420 29.88 10.87 27.62
CA TYR A 420 30.93 9.88 27.42
C TYR A 420 32.31 10.54 27.46
N SER A 421 33.35 9.74 27.38
CA SER A 421 34.73 10.24 27.38
C SER A 421 35.62 9.43 26.42
N THR A 422 36.88 9.87 26.27
CA THR A 422 37.89 9.18 25.47
C THR A 422 38.36 7.89 26.12
N ALA A 423 38.64 6.85 25.32
CA ALA A 423 39.11 5.53 25.76
C ALA A 423 40.63 5.43 25.88
N ALA A 424 41.37 6.35 25.25
CA ALA A 424 42.85 6.37 25.26
C ALA A 424 43.39 7.75 25.58
N ASP A 425 44.65 7.79 26.10
CA ASP A 425 45.36 9.03 26.32
C ASP A 425 45.69 9.74 24.99
N ASN A 426 45.59 11.07 25.00
CA ASN A 426 45.87 11.94 23.84
C ASN A 426 44.97 11.64 22.61
N GLN A 427 43.82 11.05 22.82
CA GLN A 427 42.84 10.80 21.76
C GLN A 427 42.19 12.12 21.32
N THR A 428 42.33 12.45 20.01
CA THR A 428 41.87 13.72 19.43
C THR A 428 40.60 13.58 18.61
N SER A 429 40.04 12.34 18.51
CA SER A 429 38.77 12.05 17.86
C SER A 429 38.07 10.90 18.54
N VAL A 430 36.74 10.90 18.48
CA VAL A 430 35.87 9.77 18.89
C VAL A 430 34.99 9.37 17.72
N GLU A 431 34.88 8.07 17.47
CA GLU A 431 33.87 7.51 16.58
C GLU A 431 32.61 7.22 17.41
N VAL A 432 31.50 7.75 16.97
CA VAL A 432 30.16 7.40 17.50
C VAL A 432 29.55 6.39 16.58
N HIS A 433 29.40 5.16 17.06
CA HIS A 433 28.73 4.07 16.36
C HIS A 433 27.33 3.93 16.92
N VAL A 434 26.33 4.32 16.12
CA VAL A 434 24.92 4.31 16.49
C VAL A 434 24.31 2.96 16.16
N LEU A 435 23.60 2.37 17.13
CA LEU A 435 23.06 1.01 17.08
C LEU A 435 21.58 1.00 17.41
N GLN A 436 20.87 0.02 16.82
CA GLN A 436 19.49 -0.29 17.13
C GLN A 436 19.34 -1.79 17.37
N GLY A 437 18.65 -2.18 18.44
CA GLY A 437 18.36 -3.58 18.78
C GLY A 437 18.44 -3.86 20.26
N GLU A 438 18.28 -5.15 20.64
CA GLU A 438 18.17 -5.59 22.02
C GLU A 438 19.37 -6.42 22.50
N ARG A 439 20.38 -6.64 21.64
CA ARG A 439 21.56 -7.44 22.01
C ARG A 439 22.53 -6.61 22.82
N GLU A 440 23.13 -7.22 23.84
CA GLU A 440 24.11 -6.53 24.69
C GLU A 440 25.42 -6.20 23.96
N MET A 441 25.80 -7.01 22.95
CA MET A 441 26.98 -6.79 22.14
C MET A 441 26.67 -6.00 20.87
N ALA A 442 27.45 -4.99 20.56
CA ALA A 442 27.28 -4.13 19.39
C ALA A 442 27.16 -4.90 18.07
N ALA A 443 27.98 -5.95 17.88
CA ALA A 443 27.98 -6.78 16.70
C ALA A 443 26.67 -7.55 16.45
N GLY A 444 25.83 -7.70 17.48
CA GLY A 444 24.52 -8.36 17.38
C GLY A 444 23.36 -7.42 17.07
N ASN A 445 23.63 -6.11 16.94
CA ASN A 445 22.65 -5.07 16.70
C ASN A 445 22.82 -4.46 15.31
N LYS A 446 21.75 -3.81 14.80
CA LYS A 446 21.79 -3.10 13.53
C LYS A 446 22.59 -1.81 13.68
N THR A 447 23.60 -1.60 12.82
CA THR A 447 24.28 -0.31 12.68
C THR A 447 23.35 0.66 11.95
N LEU A 448 22.99 1.76 12.60
CA LEU A 448 22.26 2.86 11.99
C LEU A 448 23.18 3.87 11.32
N GLY A 449 24.38 4.06 11.87
CA GLY A 449 25.37 4.94 11.28
C GLY A 449 26.65 5.04 12.12
N ARG A 450 27.69 5.63 11.51
CA ARG A 450 28.95 5.93 12.16
C ARG A 450 29.39 7.33 11.77
N PHE A 451 29.85 8.12 12.73
CA PHE A 451 30.42 9.42 12.46
C PHE A 451 31.56 9.74 13.46
N GLN A 452 32.44 10.61 13.05
CA GLN A 452 33.60 11.00 13.89
C GLN A 452 33.49 12.43 14.37
N LEU A 453 33.58 12.62 15.68
CA LEU A 453 33.84 13.90 16.29
C LEU A 453 35.36 14.09 16.38
N THR A 454 35.87 15.10 15.67
CA THR A 454 37.32 15.39 15.58
C THR A 454 37.69 16.71 16.25
N GLY A 455 38.98 16.88 16.56
CA GLY A 455 39.53 18.11 17.13
C GLY A 455 39.25 18.27 18.62
N ILE A 456 39.16 17.15 19.33
CA ILE A 456 39.16 17.06 20.76
C ILE A 456 40.59 17.39 21.23
N PRO A 457 40.80 18.25 22.25
CA PRO A 457 42.11 18.53 22.80
C PRO A 457 42.76 17.27 23.37
N ALA A 458 44.04 17.07 23.07
CA ALA A 458 44.80 15.97 23.63
C ALA A 458 44.85 16.08 25.19
N ALA A 459 44.31 15.05 25.84
CA ALA A 459 44.21 14.96 27.30
C ALA A 459 44.34 13.49 27.73
N ARG A 460 44.45 13.27 29.05
CA ARG A 460 44.36 11.89 29.58
C ARG A 460 42.97 11.29 29.28
N ARG A 461 42.91 9.98 29.09
CA ARG A 461 41.67 9.25 28.94
C ARG A 461 40.68 9.58 30.06
N GLY A 462 39.42 9.71 29.79
CA GLY A 462 38.37 10.02 30.76
C GLY A 462 38.24 11.51 31.11
N VAL A 463 39.15 12.40 30.63
CA VAL A 463 39.10 13.85 30.90
C VAL A 463 38.17 14.59 29.92
N PRO A 464 38.23 14.36 28.58
CA PRO A 464 37.30 15.00 27.66
C PRO A 464 35.86 14.57 27.95
N GLN A 465 34.94 15.52 27.88
CA GLN A 465 33.52 15.28 28.06
C GLN A 465 32.82 15.39 26.71
N ILE A 466 32.32 14.25 26.22
CA ILE A 466 31.61 14.13 24.94
C ILE A 466 30.15 13.91 25.22
N GLU A 467 29.37 14.94 25.00
CA GLU A 467 27.91 14.88 25.12
C GLU A 467 27.34 14.21 23.87
N VAL A 468 26.66 13.06 24.02
CA VAL A 468 25.96 12.37 22.95
C VAL A 468 24.47 12.50 23.19
N THR A 469 23.75 13.03 22.20
CA THR A 469 22.30 13.26 22.26
C THR A 469 21.60 12.45 21.18
N PHE A 470 20.60 11.71 21.59
CA PHE A 470 19.60 11.09 20.72
C PHE A 470 18.33 11.92 20.76
N ASP A 471 17.80 12.26 19.60
CA ASP A 471 16.58 13.05 19.43
C ASP A 471 15.68 12.32 18.42
N ILE A 472 14.53 11.79 18.88
CA ILE A 472 13.56 11.08 18.05
C ILE A 472 12.37 12.00 17.84
N ASP A 473 12.05 12.27 16.59
CA ASP A 473 10.87 13.08 16.25
C ASP A 473 9.56 12.27 16.35
N ALA A 474 8.45 12.95 16.11
CA ALA A 474 7.14 12.32 16.14
C ALA A 474 6.91 11.28 15.04
N ASN A 475 7.75 11.23 13.98
CA ASN A 475 7.70 10.22 12.92
C ASN A 475 8.53 8.98 13.25
N GLY A 476 9.25 9.00 14.38
CA GLY A 476 10.22 7.98 14.77
C GLY A 476 11.58 8.12 14.10
N ILE A 477 11.87 9.25 13.46
CA ILE A 477 13.17 9.52 12.81
C ILE A 477 14.18 9.97 13.86
N VAL A 478 15.35 9.32 13.85
CA VAL A 478 16.38 9.48 14.85
C VAL A 478 17.48 10.44 14.36
N ASN A 479 17.77 11.46 15.15
CA ASN A 479 18.94 12.33 15.00
C ASN A 479 19.91 12.07 16.14
N VAL A 480 21.19 11.86 15.83
CA VAL A 480 22.22 11.68 16.83
C VAL A 480 23.30 12.75 16.67
N SER A 481 23.62 13.41 17.74
CA SER A 481 24.71 14.39 17.78
C SER A 481 25.71 14.06 18.86
N ALA A 482 26.98 14.41 18.60
CA ALA A 482 28.07 14.37 19.58
C ALA A 482 28.74 15.74 19.66
N LYS A 483 28.99 16.22 20.89
CA LYS A 483 29.57 17.52 21.16
C LYS A 483 30.66 17.41 22.21
N ASP A 484 31.85 17.90 21.92
CA ASP A 484 32.89 18.10 22.92
C ASP A 484 32.57 19.35 23.76
N LEU A 485 32.28 19.16 25.03
CA LEU A 485 31.90 20.23 25.93
C LEU A 485 33.09 21.20 26.23
N GLY A 486 34.33 20.74 26.06
CA GLY A 486 35.51 21.56 26.26
C GLY A 486 35.76 22.59 25.15
N THR A 487 35.51 22.21 23.89
CA THR A 487 35.75 23.08 22.72
C THR A 487 34.46 23.61 22.10
N GLY A 488 33.33 23.03 22.45
CA GLY A 488 32.04 23.32 21.82
C GLY A 488 31.90 22.75 20.39
N LYS A 489 32.88 21.99 19.88
CA LYS A 489 32.78 21.32 18.58
C LYS A 489 31.70 20.24 18.61
N GLN A 490 30.87 20.22 17.58
CA GLN A 490 29.77 19.28 17.43
C GLN A 490 29.80 18.62 16.05
N GLN A 491 29.41 17.38 16.02
CA GLN A 491 29.03 16.63 14.82
C GLN A 491 27.67 15.99 15.05
N GLN A 492 26.91 15.87 14.01
CA GLN A 492 25.62 15.19 14.07
C GLN A 492 25.42 14.33 12.84
N ILE A 493 24.61 13.30 12.98
CA ILE A 493 24.10 12.50 11.90
C ILE A 493 22.57 12.41 12.09
N THR A 494 21.84 12.72 11.04
CA THR A 494 20.46 12.25 10.93
C THR A 494 20.57 10.81 10.48
N ILE A 495 19.96 9.91 11.22
CA ILE A 495 19.97 8.51 10.85
C ILE A 495 19.01 8.36 9.67
N SER A 496 19.58 8.45 8.50
CA SER A 496 18.88 8.25 7.24
C SER A 496 19.25 6.87 6.64
N GLY A 497 19.74 5.96 7.47
CA GLY A 497 20.26 4.66 7.04
C GLY A 497 21.46 4.78 6.08
N SER A 498 22.25 3.75 5.92
CA SER A 498 23.29 3.68 4.88
C SER A 498 22.72 3.67 3.44
N THR A 499 21.40 3.72 3.32
CA THR A 499 20.62 3.61 2.09
C THR A 499 19.76 4.84 1.77
N ALA A 500 19.86 5.92 2.56
CA ALA A 500 19.10 7.15 2.30
C ALA A 500 19.53 7.81 1.00
N LEU A 501 18.53 8.28 0.25
CA LEU A 501 18.73 9.15 -0.90
C LEU A 501 19.28 10.50 -0.43
N SER A 502 20.21 11.10 -1.16
CA SER A 502 20.58 12.49 -0.95
C SER A 502 19.44 13.42 -1.39
N ASP A 503 19.38 14.63 -0.85
CA ASP A 503 18.38 15.62 -1.26
C ASP A 503 18.42 15.88 -2.77
N ASP A 504 19.61 15.92 -3.38
CA ASP A 504 19.79 16.08 -4.84
C ASP A 504 19.24 14.88 -5.62
N GLU A 505 19.35 13.66 -5.10
CA GLU A 505 18.77 12.45 -5.72
C GLU A 505 17.26 12.46 -5.63
N VAL A 506 16.70 12.82 -4.47
CA VAL A 506 15.25 12.97 -4.29
C VAL A 506 14.70 14.03 -5.23
N ASP A 507 15.34 15.19 -5.34
CA ASP A 507 14.93 16.28 -6.24
C ASP A 507 14.99 15.88 -7.72
N ARG A 508 15.98 15.05 -8.12
CA ARG A 508 16.04 14.48 -9.47
C ARG A 508 14.87 13.53 -9.71
N MET A 509 14.58 12.64 -8.78
CA MET A 509 13.50 11.67 -8.87
C MET A 509 12.11 12.34 -8.88
N VAL A 510 11.94 13.43 -8.14
CA VAL A 510 10.72 14.28 -8.21
C VAL A 510 10.51 14.82 -9.63
N LYS A 511 11.55 15.38 -10.24
CA LYS A 511 11.45 15.91 -11.61
C LYS A 511 11.17 14.82 -12.65
N ASP A 512 11.82 13.67 -12.54
CA ASP A 512 11.58 12.52 -13.42
C ASP A 512 10.13 12.01 -13.27
N ALA A 513 9.62 11.99 -12.03
CA ALA A 513 8.25 11.59 -11.74
C ALA A 513 7.21 12.57 -12.30
N GLU A 514 7.45 13.89 -12.18
CA GLU A 514 6.60 14.92 -12.75
C GLU A 514 6.57 14.85 -14.30
N GLN A 515 7.72 14.65 -14.94
CA GLN A 515 7.80 14.51 -16.41
C GLN A 515 7.00 13.30 -16.92
N HIS A 516 7.09 12.16 -16.23
CA HIS A 516 6.34 10.97 -16.62
C HIS A 516 4.85 11.08 -16.31
N ALA A 517 4.46 11.82 -15.28
CA ALA A 517 3.05 12.04 -14.96
C ALA A 517 2.30 12.75 -16.09
N GLU A 518 2.94 13.74 -16.75
CA GLU A 518 2.38 14.41 -17.91
C GLU A 518 2.29 13.48 -19.13
N GLU A 519 3.33 12.66 -19.39
CA GLU A 519 3.33 11.67 -20.47
C GLU A 519 2.28 10.59 -20.24
N ASP A 520 2.18 10.08 -19.02
CA ASP A 520 1.21 9.04 -18.65
C ASP A 520 -0.23 9.59 -18.71
N ALA A 521 -0.46 10.83 -18.31
CA ALA A 521 -1.77 11.50 -18.45
C ALA A 521 -2.16 11.65 -19.93
N ALA A 522 -1.22 12.06 -20.78
CA ALA A 522 -1.45 12.21 -22.22
C ALA A 522 -1.76 10.85 -22.89
N ARG A 523 -1.01 9.80 -22.55
CA ARG A 523 -1.24 8.43 -23.05
C ARG A 523 -2.57 7.84 -22.57
N LYS A 524 -2.96 8.12 -21.34
CA LYS A 524 -4.27 7.71 -20.82
C LYS A 524 -5.40 8.39 -21.58
N GLU A 525 -5.29 9.71 -21.81
CA GLU A 525 -6.26 10.44 -22.64
C GLU A 525 -6.34 9.85 -24.05
N GLU A 526 -5.18 9.53 -24.67
CA GLU A 526 -5.15 8.85 -25.95
C GLU A 526 -5.88 7.52 -25.94
N ALA A 527 -5.61 6.67 -24.93
CA ALA A 527 -6.26 5.38 -24.79
C ALA A 527 -7.79 5.52 -24.57
N GLU A 528 -8.23 6.47 -23.75
CA GLU A 528 -9.64 6.75 -23.51
C GLU A 528 -10.36 7.22 -24.80
N VAL A 529 -9.71 8.10 -25.57
CA VAL A 529 -10.24 8.57 -26.86
C VAL A 529 -10.36 7.43 -27.87
N ARG A 530 -9.34 6.57 -27.98
CA ARG A 530 -9.36 5.38 -28.85
C ARG A 530 -10.43 4.39 -28.45
N ASN A 531 -10.55 4.06 -27.17
CA ASN A 531 -11.53 3.13 -26.65
C ASN A 531 -12.97 3.62 -26.88
N ASN A 532 -13.20 4.94 -26.69
CA ASN A 532 -14.50 5.55 -26.94
C ASN A 532 -14.86 5.51 -28.43
N ALA A 533 -13.89 5.84 -29.30
CA ALA A 533 -14.08 5.75 -30.75
C ALA A 533 -14.42 4.33 -31.21
N ASP A 534 -13.69 3.32 -30.74
CA ASP A 534 -13.91 1.92 -31.06
C ASP A 534 -15.29 1.42 -30.57
N ALA A 535 -15.65 1.80 -29.33
CA ALA A 535 -16.98 1.47 -28.77
C ALA A 535 -18.12 2.06 -29.63
N LEU A 536 -17.98 3.32 -30.06
CA LEU A 536 -18.97 3.97 -30.91
C LEU A 536 -19.02 3.37 -32.33
N VAL A 537 -17.88 2.99 -32.90
CA VAL A 537 -17.82 2.24 -34.18
C VAL A 537 -18.62 0.96 -34.07
N ASN A 538 -18.38 0.16 -33.02
CA ASN A 538 -19.04 -1.11 -32.82
C ASN A 538 -20.54 -0.94 -32.56
N ALA A 539 -20.93 -0.01 -31.69
CA ALA A 539 -22.34 0.28 -31.39
C ALA A 539 -23.12 0.77 -32.64
N THR A 540 -22.50 1.67 -33.43
CA THR A 540 -23.13 2.20 -34.64
C THR A 540 -23.24 1.12 -35.72
N GLN A 541 -22.22 0.27 -35.88
CA GLN A 541 -22.24 -0.86 -36.79
C GLN A 541 -23.37 -1.87 -36.40
N GLN A 542 -23.43 -2.21 -35.11
CA GLN A 542 -24.48 -3.12 -34.62
C GLN A 542 -25.89 -2.55 -34.86
N THR A 543 -26.09 -1.26 -34.61
CA THR A 543 -27.35 -0.57 -34.85
C THR A 543 -27.73 -0.61 -36.35
N LEU A 544 -26.74 -0.40 -37.24
CA LEU A 544 -26.95 -0.52 -38.68
C LEU A 544 -27.39 -1.95 -39.11
N ASP A 545 -26.71 -2.93 -38.54
CA ASP A 545 -26.97 -4.35 -38.83
C ASP A 545 -28.36 -4.78 -38.32
N GLU A 546 -28.77 -4.31 -37.13
CA GLU A 546 -30.08 -4.58 -36.53
C GLU A 546 -31.25 -3.91 -37.28
N LEU A 547 -31.04 -2.68 -37.72
CA LEU A 547 -32.05 -1.93 -38.45
C LEU A 547 -32.19 -2.37 -39.93
N GLY A 548 -31.12 -2.82 -40.55
CA GLY A 548 -31.08 -3.33 -41.92
C GLY A 548 -31.71 -2.38 -42.95
N ASP A 549 -32.72 -2.86 -43.65
CA ASP A 549 -33.43 -2.09 -44.72
C ASP A 549 -34.38 -1.01 -44.18
N LYS A 550 -34.53 -0.86 -42.86
CA LYS A 550 -35.38 0.16 -42.25
C LYS A 550 -34.70 1.52 -42.17
N VAL A 551 -33.36 1.57 -42.37
CA VAL A 551 -32.60 2.81 -42.36
C VAL A 551 -32.74 3.53 -43.71
N PRO A 552 -33.10 4.82 -43.74
CA PRO A 552 -33.06 5.62 -44.95
C PRO A 552 -31.68 5.58 -45.60
N ALA A 553 -31.64 5.51 -46.95
CA ALA A 553 -30.39 5.31 -47.69
C ALA A 553 -29.31 6.36 -47.40
N ASP A 554 -29.72 7.60 -47.17
CA ASP A 554 -28.84 8.73 -46.84
C ASP A 554 -28.26 8.62 -45.43
N ALA A 555 -29.07 8.19 -44.43
CA ALA A 555 -28.61 7.94 -43.06
C ALA A 555 -27.63 6.74 -42.99
N LYS A 556 -27.95 5.69 -43.76
CA LYS A 556 -27.09 4.50 -43.88
C LYS A 556 -25.73 4.87 -44.47
N THR A 557 -25.70 5.58 -45.57
CA THR A 557 -24.44 6.02 -46.22
C THR A 557 -23.61 6.89 -45.26
N GLN A 558 -24.24 7.83 -44.56
CA GLN A 558 -23.54 8.71 -43.61
C GLN A 558 -22.92 7.93 -42.42
N ALA A 559 -23.63 6.91 -41.91
CA ALA A 559 -23.13 6.10 -40.83
C ALA A 559 -21.98 5.16 -41.30
N GLU A 560 -22.12 4.55 -42.48
CA GLU A 560 -21.07 3.74 -43.11
C GLU A 560 -19.80 4.54 -43.38
N GLU A 561 -19.94 5.79 -43.90
CA GLU A 561 -18.80 6.72 -44.13
C GLU A 561 -18.15 7.13 -42.80
N ALA A 562 -18.93 7.47 -41.77
CA ALA A 562 -18.41 7.82 -40.45
C ALA A 562 -17.67 6.65 -39.77
N ILE A 563 -18.18 5.42 -39.89
CA ILE A 563 -17.53 4.20 -39.40
C ILE A 563 -16.20 3.96 -40.14
N ALA A 564 -16.16 4.13 -41.48
CA ALA A 564 -14.96 3.92 -42.25
C ALA A 564 -13.88 4.97 -41.92
N GLU A 565 -14.30 6.23 -41.75
CA GLU A 565 -13.39 7.34 -41.39
C GLU A 565 -12.80 7.10 -39.97
N ALA A 566 -13.62 6.66 -39.02
CA ALA A 566 -13.14 6.39 -37.67
C ALA A 566 -12.23 5.15 -37.60
N LYS A 567 -12.53 4.09 -38.34
CA LYS A 567 -11.63 2.93 -38.46
C LYS A 567 -10.27 3.35 -39.04
N THR A 568 -10.27 4.21 -40.04
CA THR A 568 -9.03 4.74 -40.65
C THR A 568 -8.26 5.64 -39.67
N ALA A 569 -8.96 6.48 -38.90
CA ALA A 569 -8.33 7.33 -37.87
C ALA A 569 -7.73 6.49 -36.72
N LEU A 570 -8.40 5.41 -36.34
CA LEU A 570 -7.92 4.47 -35.29
C LEU A 570 -6.66 3.68 -35.71
N GLU A 571 -6.39 3.51 -37.00
CA GLU A 571 -5.13 2.95 -37.51
C GLU A 571 -3.96 3.94 -37.42
N GLY A 572 -4.26 5.24 -37.32
CA GLY A 572 -3.27 6.31 -37.18
C GLY A 572 -2.90 6.63 -35.75
N THR A 573 -2.00 7.61 -35.56
CA THR A 573 -1.55 8.12 -34.26
C THR A 573 -2.05 9.52 -33.93
N ASP A 574 -2.84 10.13 -34.84
CA ASP A 574 -3.36 11.50 -34.70
C ASP A 574 -4.65 11.50 -33.83
N ILE A 575 -4.52 11.95 -32.60
CA ILE A 575 -5.61 11.98 -31.61
C ILE A 575 -6.71 12.97 -32.03
N ASP A 576 -6.35 14.10 -32.65
CA ASP A 576 -7.31 15.10 -33.08
C ASP A 576 -8.15 14.56 -34.24
N ALA A 577 -7.55 13.78 -35.12
CA ALA A 577 -8.27 13.08 -36.18
C ALA A 577 -9.25 12.03 -35.60
N ILE A 578 -8.85 11.29 -34.53
CA ILE A 578 -9.72 10.33 -33.86
C ILE A 578 -10.88 11.06 -33.17
N LYS A 579 -10.64 12.16 -32.46
CA LYS A 579 -11.70 12.97 -31.82
C LYS A 579 -12.69 13.49 -32.85
N ALA A 580 -12.21 14.03 -33.97
CA ALA A 580 -13.09 14.53 -35.04
C ALA A 580 -13.95 13.39 -35.67
N ALA A 581 -13.36 12.23 -35.87
CA ALA A 581 -14.08 11.07 -36.39
C ALA A 581 -15.10 10.53 -35.36
N THR A 582 -14.77 10.59 -34.06
CA THR A 582 -15.68 10.22 -32.96
C THR A 582 -16.92 11.11 -32.94
N GLU A 583 -16.77 12.43 -33.11
CA GLU A 583 -17.90 13.35 -33.20
C GLU A 583 -18.82 13.03 -34.39
N LYS A 584 -18.26 12.67 -35.55
CA LYS A 584 -19.04 12.27 -36.73
C LYS A 584 -19.84 10.99 -36.49
N ILE A 585 -19.23 9.99 -35.85
CA ILE A 585 -19.94 8.75 -35.47
C ILE A 585 -21.06 9.03 -34.49
N GLN A 586 -20.83 9.90 -33.49
CA GLN A 586 -21.88 10.30 -32.56
C GLN A 586 -23.06 10.93 -33.28
N GLN A 587 -22.80 11.86 -34.22
CA GLN A 587 -23.84 12.49 -35.00
C GLN A 587 -24.61 11.49 -35.88
N ALA A 588 -23.90 10.52 -36.47
CA ALA A 588 -24.52 9.44 -37.23
C ALA A 588 -25.38 8.53 -36.32
N GLY A 589 -24.89 8.20 -35.13
CA GLY A 589 -25.62 7.42 -34.12
C GLY A 589 -26.91 8.10 -33.66
N TYR A 590 -26.89 9.42 -33.44
CA TYR A 590 -28.10 10.19 -33.12
C TYR A 590 -29.14 10.12 -34.23
N LYS A 591 -28.70 10.24 -35.51
CA LYS A 591 -29.64 10.10 -36.65
C LYS A 591 -30.23 8.71 -36.77
N LEU A 592 -29.44 7.66 -36.47
CA LEU A 592 -29.96 6.28 -36.44
C LEU A 592 -30.96 6.09 -35.30
N ALA A 593 -30.68 6.64 -34.12
CA ALA A 593 -31.62 6.59 -33.01
C ALA A 593 -32.96 7.31 -33.32
N GLU A 594 -32.91 8.46 -34.01
CA GLU A 594 -34.10 9.19 -34.46
C GLU A 594 -34.96 8.31 -35.44
N VAL A 595 -34.33 7.52 -36.30
CA VAL A 595 -35.02 6.55 -37.17
C VAL A 595 -35.68 5.46 -36.34
N VAL A 596 -35.03 4.92 -35.32
CA VAL A 596 -35.61 3.92 -34.40
C VAL A 596 -36.87 4.48 -33.72
N TYR A 597 -36.76 5.66 -33.12
CA TYR A 597 -37.88 6.31 -32.44
C TYR A 597 -39.03 6.67 -33.39
N SER A 598 -38.73 7.08 -34.64
CA SER A 598 -39.77 7.38 -35.63
C SER A 598 -40.47 6.11 -36.15
N THR A 599 -39.78 4.98 -36.25
CA THR A 599 -40.34 3.70 -36.62
C THR A 599 -41.13 3.03 -35.50
N GLU A 600 -40.71 3.12 -34.26
CA GLU A 600 -41.44 2.65 -33.08
C GLU A 600 -42.66 3.54 -32.79
N GLY A 601 -42.53 4.88 -32.93
CA GLY A 601 -43.64 5.80 -32.82
C GLY A 601 -44.71 5.60 -33.89
N ALA A 602 -44.32 5.21 -35.13
CA ALA A 602 -45.25 4.86 -36.20
C ALA A 602 -45.94 3.50 -35.94
N ALA A 603 -45.24 2.54 -35.31
CA ALA A 603 -45.83 1.26 -34.90
C ALA A 603 -46.79 1.42 -33.71
N ALA A 604 -46.47 2.30 -32.74
CA ALA A 604 -47.34 2.66 -31.62
C ALA A 604 -48.57 3.46 -32.11
N GLY A 605 -48.39 4.35 -33.10
CA GLY A 605 -49.47 5.10 -33.73
C GLY A 605 -50.44 4.20 -34.54
N ALA A 606 -49.95 3.14 -35.18
CA ALA A 606 -50.75 2.17 -35.87
C ALA A 606 -51.52 1.22 -34.92
N GLN A 607 -51.05 0.96 -33.73
CA GLN A 607 -51.75 0.24 -32.66
C GLN A 607 -52.71 1.13 -31.88
N ALA A 608 -52.46 2.44 -31.77
CA ALA A 608 -53.38 3.39 -31.12
C ALA A 608 -54.62 3.71 -31.96
N ALA A 609 -54.57 3.53 -33.28
CA ALA A 609 -55.73 3.70 -34.17
C ALA A 609 -56.76 2.53 -34.12
N ALA A 610 -56.48 1.45 -33.39
CA ALA A 610 -57.34 0.28 -33.22
C ALA A 610 -57.99 0.15 -31.82
N ALA A 611 -57.75 1.11 -30.91
CA ALA A 611 -58.30 1.08 -29.56
C ALA A 611 -58.81 2.46 -29.13
N GLU A 612 -59.87 2.91 -29.81
CA GLU A 612 -60.72 3.99 -29.31
C GLU A 612 -61.88 3.39 -28.53
N THR A 613 -61.80 3.31 -27.21
CA THR A 613 -62.88 3.62 -26.22
C THR A 613 -62.43 3.28 -24.80
N ALA A 614 -62.29 4.36 -24.02
CA ALA A 614 -62.64 4.60 -22.62
C ALA A 614 -61.53 5.25 -21.79
N PRO A 615 -61.93 6.07 -20.80
CA PRO A 615 -61.21 7.31 -20.50
C PRO A 615 -60.32 7.30 -19.24
N ALA A 616 -59.38 8.23 -19.29
CA ALA A 616 -58.78 9.05 -18.24
C ALA A 616 -58.39 8.49 -16.87
N ASP A 617 -57.23 8.90 -16.54
CA ASP A 617 -56.74 9.41 -15.25
C ASP A 617 -55.69 8.54 -14.58
N ASP A 618 -54.49 9.06 -14.55
CA ASP A 618 -53.70 9.23 -13.34
C ASP A 618 -52.30 9.77 -13.68
N THR A 619 -52.17 11.07 -13.63
CA THR A 619 -50.89 11.77 -13.44
C THR A 619 -50.47 11.58 -12.00
N ILE A 620 -49.30 10.95 -11.78
CA ILE A 620 -48.65 10.94 -10.47
C ILE A 620 -47.73 12.16 -10.42
N GLU A 621 -48.24 13.26 -9.78
CA GLU A 621 -47.41 14.34 -9.27
C GLU A 621 -46.74 13.86 -7.98
N ALA A 622 -45.40 13.90 -7.96
CA ALA A 622 -44.64 13.71 -6.73
C ALA A 622 -44.52 15.07 -6.01
N ASP A 623 -45.37 15.25 -4.98
CA ASP A 623 -45.27 16.39 -4.05
C ASP A 623 -44.10 16.14 -3.09
N TYR A 624 -43.21 17.14 -3.05
CA TYR A 624 -42.22 17.29 -2.00
C TYR A 624 -42.80 18.20 -0.92
N GLU A 625 -43.05 17.63 0.23
CA GLU A 625 -43.40 18.41 1.43
C GLU A 625 -42.11 18.71 2.22
N VAL A 626 -41.68 19.98 2.25
CA VAL A 626 -40.65 20.50 3.13
C VAL A 626 -41.27 20.68 4.51
N VAL A 627 -40.84 19.89 5.48
CA VAL A 627 -41.23 20.11 6.89
C VAL A 627 -40.21 21.05 7.53
N ASP A 628 -40.57 22.32 7.66
CA ASP A 628 -39.96 23.26 8.57
C ASP A 628 -40.47 22.97 9.99
N ASP A 629 -39.60 22.48 10.86
CA ASP A 629 -39.86 22.46 12.31
C ASP A 629 -39.16 23.65 12.97
N GLU A 630 -39.90 24.73 13.11
CA GLU A 630 -39.62 25.76 14.10
C GLU A 630 -40.54 25.60 15.34
N LYS A 631 -39.87 25.53 16.48
CA LYS A 631 -40.30 25.95 17.84
C LYS A 631 -41.41 25.20 18.58
N GLU A 632 -41.08 24.82 19.78
CA GLU A 632 -41.36 25.34 21.14
C GLU A 632 -41.17 24.22 22.15
N GLY A 633 -40.33 24.35 23.18
CA GLY A 633 -40.44 25.12 24.38
C GLY A 633 -41.04 24.34 25.55
N LYS A 634 -40.20 23.80 26.38
CA LYS A 634 -40.24 23.92 27.86
C LYS A 634 -39.09 23.14 28.48
#